data_1d04f586795a004ff2a91d2c785fae73
#
_entry.id   1d04f586795a004ff2a91d2c785fae73
#
_cell.length_a   1.000
_cell.length_b   1.000
_cell.length_c   1.000
_cell.angle_alpha   90.00
_cell.angle_beta   90.00
_cell.angle_gamma   90.00
#
_symmetry.space_group_name_H-M   'P 1'
#
loop_
_entity.id
_entity.type
_entity.pdbx_description
1 polymer ?
#
loop_
_entity_poly.entity_id
_entity_poly.type
_entity_poly.pdbx_seq_one_letter_code
_entity_poly.pdbx_strand_id
1 'polypeptide(L)'
;FNLGVSKYCSRKFTVNASYERRFDFRQTYWRAGMKYDFSFARFYSNVNVHETETSFFQSAGGSLLYDKHLGRPEFSRISSTGKGGLLFSAFLDINGNGKKELFEPLINSLNVKINGSAGRKTITKRGVLFTCMEPYLFCEASLDGNSFENLSWKILQPHLRISVDPNQVKRIYVPVVPLGEVSGTVYRYDQTERLGLGGISVAIYDHKSVLVAKVATEEDGFYSYLGLKPGKYTARIEDAELDRAGMERGAAPAIFMIKSSKEGDLAGHQDFLLQPRK
;
A
#
# COMPACT_ATOMS: atom_id res chain seq x y z
N PHE A 1 -39.36 -19.87 36.05
CA PHE A 1 -38.03 -20.51 36.15
C PHE A 1 -37.44 -20.65 34.76
N ASN A 2 -36.21 -20.18 34.55
CA ASN A 2 -35.54 -20.29 33.28
C ASN A 2 -34.11 -20.81 33.51
N LEU A 3 -33.74 -21.87 32.80
CA LEU A 3 -32.41 -22.44 32.79
C LEU A 3 -31.90 -22.52 31.37
N GLY A 4 -30.76 -21.88 31.08
CA GLY A 4 -30.14 -21.89 29.77
C GLY A 4 -28.68 -22.29 29.82
N VAL A 5 -28.25 -23.10 28.86
CA VAL A 5 -26.86 -23.50 28.64
C VAL A 5 -26.48 -23.19 27.23
N SER A 6 -25.33 -22.53 27.06
CA SER A 6 -24.74 -22.28 25.75
C SER A 6 -23.30 -22.76 25.74
N LYS A 7 -22.93 -23.56 24.75
CA LYS A 7 -21.57 -24.11 24.60
C LYS A 7 -20.99 -23.74 23.25
N TYR A 8 -19.81 -23.13 23.25
CA TYR A 8 -18.99 -22.92 22.08
C TYR A 8 -18.16 -24.19 21.82
N CYS A 9 -18.63 -25.01 20.87
CA CYS A 9 -17.89 -26.24 20.51
C CYS A 9 -16.66 -25.94 19.67
N SER A 10 -16.66 -24.84 18.94
CA SER A 10 -15.51 -24.28 18.21
C SER A 10 -15.72 -22.80 17.93
N ARG A 11 -14.70 -22.12 17.35
CA ARG A 11 -14.84 -20.72 16.89
C ARG A 11 -15.97 -20.51 15.86
N LYS A 12 -16.44 -21.60 15.25
CA LYS A 12 -17.47 -21.56 14.17
C LYS A 12 -18.78 -22.22 14.57
N PHE A 13 -18.82 -22.97 15.67
CA PHE A 13 -19.96 -23.78 16.04
C PHE A 13 -20.39 -23.53 17.48
N THR A 14 -21.65 -23.14 17.65
CA THR A 14 -22.28 -22.89 18.95
C THR A 14 -23.54 -23.69 19.05
N VAL A 15 -23.76 -24.32 20.20
CA VAL A 15 -25.00 -25.01 20.57
C VAL A 15 -25.57 -24.34 21.80
N ASN A 16 -26.86 -24.16 21.82
CA ASN A 16 -27.60 -23.64 22.97
C ASN A 16 -28.82 -24.53 23.26
N ALA A 17 -29.11 -24.67 24.52
CA ALA A 17 -30.33 -25.32 25.01
C ALA A 17 -30.89 -24.49 26.16
N SER A 18 -32.20 -24.33 26.21
CA SER A 18 -32.87 -23.65 27.29
C SER A 18 -34.19 -24.32 27.65
N TYR A 19 -34.46 -24.30 28.93
CA TYR A 19 -35.70 -24.80 29.56
C TYR A 19 -36.34 -23.60 30.27
N GLU A 20 -37.62 -23.32 29.98
CA GLU A 20 -38.39 -22.29 30.65
C GLU A 20 -39.68 -22.88 31.15
N ARG A 21 -40.02 -22.69 32.44
CA ARG A 21 -41.28 -23.04 33.05
C ARG A 21 -41.96 -21.82 33.63
N ARG A 22 -43.17 -21.49 33.11
CA ARG A 22 -44.04 -20.40 33.61
C ARG A 22 -45.12 -21.02 34.51
N PHE A 23 -44.96 -20.83 35.80
CA PHE A 23 -45.85 -21.40 36.81
C PHE A 23 -47.25 -20.78 36.73
N ASP A 24 -47.35 -19.50 36.43
CA ASP A 24 -48.63 -18.75 36.33
C ASP A 24 -49.56 -19.32 35.25
N PHE A 25 -48.99 -19.79 34.16
CA PHE A 25 -49.72 -20.34 33.03
C PHE A 25 -49.59 -21.86 32.88
N ARG A 26 -48.85 -22.50 33.80
CA ARG A 26 -48.51 -23.94 33.77
C ARG A 26 -47.85 -24.40 32.46
N GLN A 27 -47.17 -23.51 31.78
CA GLN A 27 -46.55 -23.76 30.47
C GLN A 27 -45.08 -24.09 30.59
N THR A 28 -44.64 -24.99 29.71
CA THR A 28 -43.24 -25.45 29.64
C THR A 28 -42.71 -25.26 28.23
N TYR A 29 -41.52 -24.65 28.11
CA TYR A 29 -40.85 -24.42 26.85
C TYR A 29 -39.46 -25.04 26.87
N TRP A 30 -39.18 -25.84 25.86
CA TRP A 30 -37.85 -26.34 25.56
C TRP A 30 -37.39 -25.71 24.27
N ARG A 31 -36.17 -25.22 24.28
CA ARG A 31 -35.53 -24.66 23.07
C ARG A 31 -34.17 -25.27 22.92
N ALA A 32 -33.87 -25.79 21.74
CA ALA A 32 -32.54 -26.23 21.36
C ALA A 32 -32.15 -25.57 20.05
N GLY A 33 -30.92 -25.06 19.98
CA GLY A 33 -30.46 -24.37 18.80
C GLY A 33 -29.01 -24.64 18.50
N MET A 34 -28.69 -24.52 17.24
CA MET A 34 -27.30 -24.51 16.76
C MET A 34 -27.07 -23.38 15.78
N LYS A 35 -25.86 -22.87 15.86
CA LYS A 35 -25.34 -21.86 14.94
C LYS A 35 -24.05 -22.36 14.33
N TYR A 36 -23.94 -22.33 13.02
CA TYR A 36 -22.71 -22.64 12.33
C TYR A 36 -22.29 -21.49 11.41
N ASP A 37 -21.06 -20.98 11.63
CA ASP A 37 -20.46 -19.91 10.83
C ASP A 37 -19.54 -20.51 9.77
N PHE A 38 -20.04 -20.67 8.53
CA PHE A 38 -19.22 -20.91 7.35
C PHE A 38 -18.41 -19.66 7.00
N SER A 39 -17.40 -19.77 6.13
CA SER A 39 -16.68 -18.61 5.62
C SER A 39 -17.57 -17.71 4.75
N PHE A 40 -18.55 -18.28 4.09
CA PHE A 40 -19.40 -17.64 3.08
C PHE A 40 -20.86 -17.41 3.54
N ALA A 41 -21.32 -18.11 4.58
CA ALA A 41 -22.69 -18.03 5.08
C ALA A 41 -22.76 -18.37 6.58
N ARG A 42 -23.84 -17.95 7.23
CA ARG A 42 -24.18 -18.31 8.59
C ARG A 42 -25.47 -19.12 8.58
N PHE A 43 -25.46 -20.25 9.25
CA PHE A 43 -26.61 -21.14 9.38
C PHE A 43 -27.10 -21.16 10.84
N TYR A 44 -28.41 -21.07 11.01
CA TYR A 44 -29.09 -21.23 12.28
C TYR A 44 -30.14 -22.31 12.15
N SER A 45 -30.25 -23.16 13.18
CA SER A 45 -31.35 -24.11 13.32
C SER A 45 -31.81 -24.08 14.76
N ASN A 46 -33.11 -23.88 14.97
CA ASN A 46 -33.71 -23.86 16.29
C ASN A 46 -34.96 -24.77 16.28
N VAL A 47 -35.10 -25.51 17.35
CA VAL A 47 -36.30 -26.31 17.67
C VAL A 47 -36.87 -25.72 18.96
N ASN A 48 -38.13 -25.39 18.95
CA ASN A 48 -38.89 -24.99 20.12
C ASN A 48 -40.01 -25.98 20.34
N VAL A 49 -40.09 -26.55 21.55
CA VAL A 49 -41.14 -27.46 21.99
C VAL A 49 -41.93 -26.77 23.06
N HIS A 50 -43.24 -26.62 22.84
CA HIS A 50 -44.17 -26.03 23.78
C HIS A 50 -45.34 -27.00 23.90
N GLU A 51 -45.48 -27.67 25.07
CA GLU A 51 -46.51 -28.65 25.34
C GLU A 51 -46.70 -29.71 24.23
N THR A 52 -47.73 -29.55 23.41
CA THR A 52 -48.04 -30.41 22.27
C THR A 52 -47.52 -29.86 20.92
N GLU A 53 -47.03 -28.64 20.89
CA GLU A 53 -46.58 -28.00 19.65
C GLU A 53 -45.05 -28.03 19.57
N THR A 54 -44.57 -28.47 18.42
CA THR A 54 -43.12 -28.39 18.09
C THR A 54 -42.94 -27.52 16.87
N SER A 55 -42.18 -26.47 17.02
CA SER A 55 -41.78 -25.60 15.90
C SER A 55 -40.31 -25.78 15.56
N PHE A 56 -40.06 -25.82 14.26
CA PHE A 56 -38.71 -25.96 13.72
C PHE A 56 -38.38 -24.79 12.81
N PHE A 57 -37.31 -24.08 13.13
CA PHE A 57 -36.87 -22.92 12.38
C PHE A 57 -35.45 -23.10 11.86
N GLN A 58 -35.27 -22.93 10.57
CA GLN A 58 -33.95 -22.91 9.94
C GLN A 58 -33.77 -21.62 9.15
N SER A 59 -32.59 -21.06 9.20
CA SER A 59 -32.22 -19.93 8.37
C SER A 59 -30.76 -20.01 7.92
N ALA A 60 -30.51 -19.53 6.73
CA ALA A 60 -29.17 -19.32 6.21
C ALA A 60 -29.08 -17.87 5.76
N GLY A 61 -28.01 -17.19 6.18
CA GLY A 61 -27.79 -15.79 5.86
C GLY A 61 -26.36 -15.55 5.41
N GLY A 62 -26.19 -14.63 4.50
CA GLY A 62 -24.91 -14.21 3.98
C GLY A 62 -25.07 -13.07 2.99
N SER A 63 -23.99 -12.63 2.38
CA SER A 63 -24.00 -11.62 1.34
C SER A 63 -23.08 -12.01 0.19
N LEU A 64 -23.48 -11.60 -0.99
CA LEU A 64 -22.75 -11.73 -2.23
C LEU A 64 -22.34 -10.32 -2.70
N LEU A 65 -21.06 -10.09 -2.87
CA LEU A 65 -20.52 -8.90 -3.50
C LEU A 65 -20.03 -9.28 -4.90
N TYR A 66 -20.63 -8.68 -5.91
CA TYR A 66 -20.19 -8.82 -7.30
C TYR A 66 -19.86 -7.43 -7.85
N ASP A 67 -18.66 -7.28 -8.39
CA ASP A 67 -18.21 -6.10 -9.09
C ASP A 67 -17.32 -6.51 -10.27
N LYS A 68 -17.48 -5.82 -11.41
CA LYS A 68 -16.70 -6.09 -12.64
C LYS A 68 -15.18 -6.01 -12.44
N HIS A 69 -14.75 -5.21 -11.48
CA HIS A 69 -13.34 -5.03 -11.16
C HIS A 69 -12.76 -6.17 -10.31
N LEU A 70 -13.60 -6.92 -9.59
CA LEU A 70 -13.17 -8.09 -8.82
C LEU A 70 -12.88 -9.31 -9.69
N GLY A 71 -13.63 -9.46 -10.79
CA GLY A 71 -13.52 -10.58 -11.73
C GLY A 71 -14.07 -11.91 -11.21
N ARG A 72 -14.58 -11.95 -9.97
CA ARG A 72 -15.25 -13.08 -9.32
C ARG A 72 -16.16 -12.58 -8.22
N PRO A 73 -17.23 -13.32 -7.88
CA PRO A 73 -18.06 -13.00 -6.73
C PRO A 73 -17.30 -13.25 -5.41
N GLU A 74 -17.48 -12.36 -4.45
CA GLU A 74 -17.01 -12.53 -3.07
C GLU A 74 -18.19 -12.80 -2.16
N PHE A 75 -18.13 -13.92 -1.43
CA PHE A 75 -19.16 -14.32 -0.48
C PHE A 75 -18.74 -13.96 0.96
N SER A 76 -19.70 -13.52 1.77
CA SER A 76 -19.48 -13.20 3.17
C SER A 76 -20.63 -13.69 4.03
N ARG A 77 -20.32 -14.21 5.21
CA ARG A 77 -21.31 -14.58 6.24
C ARG A 77 -21.96 -13.37 6.93
N ILE A 78 -21.35 -12.19 6.76
CA ILE A 78 -21.84 -10.93 7.34
C ILE A 78 -22.59 -10.18 6.24
N SER A 79 -23.72 -9.60 6.57
CA SER A 79 -24.45 -8.74 5.64
C SER A 79 -23.57 -7.57 5.21
N SER A 80 -23.42 -7.41 3.90
CA SER A 80 -22.70 -6.27 3.29
C SER A 80 -23.63 -5.28 2.61
N THR A 81 -24.95 -5.44 2.77
CA THR A 81 -25.96 -4.50 2.23
C THR A 81 -25.73 -3.12 2.86
N GLY A 82 -25.66 -2.10 2.04
CA GLY A 82 -25.35 -0.74 2.46
C GLY A 82 -23.88 -0.47 2.76
N LYS A 83 -23.03 -1.51 2.83
CA LYS A 83 -21.57 -1.33 3.03
C LYS A 83 -20.87 -1.08 1.70
N GLY A 84 -19.69 -0.49 1.77
CA GLY A 84 -18.84 -0.28 0.62
C GLY A 84 -17.57 -1.10 0.65
N GLY A 85 -16.76 -0.94 -0.40
CA GLY A 85 -15.44 -1.54 -0.49
C GLY A 85 -14.44 -0.65 -1.21
N LEU A 86 -13.15 -0.94 -0.99
CA LEU A 86 -12.01 -0.30 -1.65
C LEU A 86 -11.10 -1.36 -2.23
N LEU A 87 -10.74 -1.24 -3.50
CA LEU A 87 -9.75 -2.09 -4.16
C LEU A 87 -8.53 -1.24 -4.53
N PHE A 88 -7.43 -1.45 -3.84
CA PHE A 88 -6.14 -0.81 -4.14
C PHE A 88 -5.37 -1.68 -5.14
N SER A 89 -5.09 -1.13 -6.30
CA SER A 89 -4.35 -1.80 -7.38
C SER A 89 -3.08 -0.99 -7.69
N ALA A 90 -1.92 -1.47 -7.26
CA ALA A 90 -0.66 -0.86 -7.63
C ALA A 90 -0.32 -1.17 -9.10
N PHE A 91 0.24 -0.22 -9.79
CA PHE A 91 0.72 -0.38 -11.16
C PHE A 91 2.04 0.35 -11.34
N LEU A 92 2.87 -0.13 -12.26
CA LEU A 92 4.14 0.48 -12.58
C LEU A 92 3.91 1.65 -13.53
N ASP A 93 3.97 2.86 -12.99
CA ASP A 93 3.83 4.12 -13.73
C ASP A 93 5.17 4.46 -14.40
N ILE A 94 5.38 3.91 -15.61
CA ILE A 94 6.65 4.00 -16.32
C ILE A 94 6.90 5.42 -16.84
N ASN A 95 5.85 6.11 -17.25
CA ASN A 95 5.97 7.47 -17.82
C ASN A 95 5.82 8.58 -16.76
N GLY A 96 5.49 8.22 -15.51
CA GLY A 96 5.39 9.16 -14.39
C GLY A 96 4.18 10.09 -14.45
N ASN A 97 3.14 9.75 -15.22
CA ASN A 97 1.95 10.60 -15.38
C ASN A 97 0.85 10.40 -14.33
N GLY A 98 1.00 9.39 -13.45
CA GLY A 98 0.07 9.04 -12.39
C GLY A 98 -1.22 8.38 -12.86
N LYS A 99 -1.36 8.03 -14.14
CA LYS A 99 -2.55 7.43 -14.73
C LYS A 99 -2.26 6.03 -15.25
N LYS A 100 -3.08 5.05 -14.84
CA LYS A 100 -2.94 3.67 -15.30
C LYS A 100 -3.26 3.53 -16.78
N GLU A 101 -2.29 3.13 -17.57
CA GLU A 101 -2.40 2.86 -19.01
C GLU A 101 -2.32 1.35 -19.33
N LEU A 102 -2.68 0.97 -20.58
CA LEU A 102 -2.77 -0.46 -20.94
C LEU A 102 -1.44 -1.20 -20.89
N PHE A 103 -0.36 -0.54 -21.27
CA PHE A 103 0.99 -1.13 -21.30
C PHE A 103 1.68 -1.18 -19.94
N GLU A 104 1.11 -0.58 -18.91
CA GLU A 104 1.67 -0.56 -17.56
C GLU A 104 1.19 -1.75 -16.75
N PRO A 105 2.08 -2.60 -16.23
CA PRO A 105 1.71 -3.80 -15.50
C PRO A 105 1.18 -3.48 -14.11
N LEU A 106 0.29 -4.34 -13.60
CA LEU A 106 -0.08 -4.33 -12.18
C LEU A 106 1.01 -4.97 -11.34
N ILE A 107 1.20 -4.44 -10.12
CA ILE A 107 2.15 -4.92 -9.11
C ILE A 107 1.36 -5.58 -7.98
N ASN A 108 1.74 -6.81 -7.60
CA ASN A 108 1.00 -7.61 -6.62
C ASN A 108 1.47 -7.43 -5.16
N SER A 109 2.60 -6.77 -4.94
CA SER A 109 3.27 -6.70 -3.63
C SER A 109 2.90 -5.47 -2.79
N LEU A 110 1.75 -4.82 -3.06
CA LEU A 110 1.30 -3.66 -2.29
C LEU A 110 0.79 -4.08 -0.91
N ASN A 111 1.30 -3.46 0.14
CA ASN A 111 0.72 -3.55 1.48
C ASN A 111 -0.05 -2.27 1.81
N VAL A 112 -1.29 -2.43 2.29
CA VAL A 112 -2.18 -1.32 2.65
C VAL A 112 -2.66 -1.51 4.08
N LYS A 113 -2.58 -0.45 4.88
CA LYS A 113 -3.22 -0.33 6.19
C LYS A 113 -4.28 0.76 6.11
N ILE A 114 -5.46 0.50 6.67
CA ILE A 114 -6.56 1.48 6.73
C ILE A 114 -6.87 1.79 8.20
N ASN A 115 -6.96 3.07 8.51
CA ASN A 115 -7.45 3.60 9.79
C ASN A 115 -8.81 4.28 9.58
N GLY A 116 -9.66 4.27 10.62
CA GLY A 116 -10.96 4.95 10.59
C GLY A 116 -12.15 4.12 10.08
N SER A 117 -11.93 2.90 9.60
CA SER A 117 -13.02 1.98 9.23
C SER A 117 -12.61 0.52 9.40
N ALA A 118 -13.47 -0.26 10.04
CA ALA A 118 -13.26 -1.70 10.20
C ALA A 118 -13.75 -2.43 8.94
N GLY A 119 -12.86 -2.69 8.00
CA GLY A 119 -13.13 -3.49 6.82
C GLY A 119 -12.45 -4.87 6.86
N ARG A 120 -12.99 -5.82 6.10
CA ARG A 120 -12.33 -7.11 5.89
C ARG A 120 -11.30 -7.00 4.78
N LYS A 121 -10.02 -7.16 5.10
CA LYS A 121 -8.91 -7.16 4.14
C LYS A 121 -8.77 -8.53 3.46
N THR A 122 -8.67 -8.54 2.15
CA THR A 122 -8.40 -9.73 1.32
C THR A 122 -7.39 -9.38 0.24
N ILE A 123 -6.37 -10.23 0.06
CA ILE A 123 -5.39 -10.06 -1.02
C ILE A 123 -5.92 -10.79 -2.25
N THR A 124 -5.97 -10.10 -3.38
CA THR A 124 -6.45 -10.62 -4.66
C THR A 124 -5.37 -10.51 -5.73
N LYS A 125 -5.53 -11.19 -6.88
CA LYS A 125 -4.64 -11.02 -8.04
C LYS A 125 -4.62 -9.59 -8.62
N ARG A 126 -5.61 -8.77 -8.27
CA ARG A 126 -5.76 -7.39 -8.77
C ARG A 126 -5.35 -6.33 -7.75
N GLY A 127 -4.94 -6.74 -6.55
CA GLY A 127 -4.53 -5.86 -5.47
C GLY A 127 -5.15 -6.20 -4.13
N VAL A 128 -5.16 -5.24 -3.22
CA VAL A 128 -5.66 -5.38 -1.85
C VAL A 128 -7.10 -4.87 -1.78
N LEU A 129 -8.02 -5.78 -1.47
CA LEU A 129 -9.44 -5.50 -1.34
C LEU A 129 -9.84 -5.36 0.12
N PHE A 130 -10.56 -4.29 0.43
CA PHE A 130 -11.28 -4.10 1.69
C PHE A 130 -12.78 -4.12 1.41
N THR A 131 -13.52 -4.95 2.14
CA THR A 131 -14.99 -5.09 2.03
C THR A 131 -15.66 -4.83 3.36
N CYS A 132 -16.99 -4.67 3.36
CA CYS A 132 -17.80 -4.40 4.55
C CYS A 132 -17.41 -3.12 5.29
N MET A 133 -16.94 -2.13 4.57
CA MET A 133 -16.59 -0.82 5.14
C MET A 133 -17.83 0.05 5.35
N GLU A 134 -17.80 0.88 6.39
CA GLU A 134 -18.86 1.86 6.63
C GLU A 134 -18.83 2.94 5.54
N PRO A 135 -19.97 3.20 4.86
CA PRO A 135 -20.04 4.23 3.84
C PRO A 135 -20.06 5.64 4.45
N TYR A 136 -19.81 6.63 3.61
CA TYR A 136 -19.82 8.07 3.94
C TYR A 136 -18.77 8.51 4.96
N LEU A 137 -17.94 7.60 5.45
CA LEU A 137 -16.83 7.92 6.32
C LEU A 137 -15.54 8.07 5.52
N PHE A 138 -14.72 9.03 5.93
CA PHE A 138 -13.35 9.12 5.43
C PHE A 138 -12.48 8.13 6.18
N CYS A 139 -11.74 7.35 5.43
CA CYS A 139 -10.68 6.51 5.96
C CYS A 139 -9.32 7.00 5.46
N GLU A 140 -8.29 6.76 6.26
CA GLU A 140 -6.92 7.04 5.92
C GLU A 140 -6.23 5.73 5.55
N ALA A 141 -5.76 5.65 4.31
CA ALA A 141 -5.00 4.54 3.82
C ALA A 141 -3.51 4.87 3.82
N SER A 142 -2.72 4.05 4.49
CA SER A 142 -1.26 4.09 4.45
C SER A 142 -0.76 2.97 3.55
N LEU A 143 -0.01 3.34 2.51
CA LEU A 143 0.54 2.46 1.51
C LEU A 143 2.01 2.21 1.83
N ASP A 144 2.39 0.95 1.98
CA ASP A 144 3.77 0.56 2.27
C ASP A 144 4.46 0.09 1.00
N GLY A 145 5.44 0.87 0.56
CA GLY A 145 6.26 0.59 -0.62
C GLY A 145 7.50 -0.26 -0.34
N ASN A 146 7.82 -0.55 0.93
CA ASN A 146 8.99 -1.37 1.27
C ASN A 146 8.82 -2.86 0.93
N SER A 147 7.62 -3.26 0.52
CA SER A 147 7.30 -4.63 0.11
C SER A 147 7.58 -4.92 -1.36
N PHE A 148 8.05 -3.95 -2.13
CA PHE A 148 8.39 -4.16 -3.54
C PHE A 148 9.73 -4.90 -3.70
N GLU A 149 9.80 -5.77 -4.70
CA GLU A 149 11.01 -6.54 -5.02
C GLU A 149 12.15 -5.65 -5.53
N ASN A 150 11.82 -4.54 -6.18
CA ASN A 150 12.79 -3.60 -6.72
C ASN A 150 12.88 -2.34 -5.84
N LEU A 151 14.10 -2.03 -5.37
CA LEU A 151 14.38 -0.88 -4.51
C LEU A 151 14.16 0.47 -5.20
N SER A 152 14.22 0.50 -6.53
CA SER A 152 13.95 1.73 -7.30
C SER A 152 12.47 2.11 -7.35
N TRP A 153 11.56 1.17 -7.02
CA TRP A 153 10.12 1.41 -7.08
C TRP A 153 9.63 2.18 -5.86
N LYS A 154 9.04 3.32 -6.08
CA LYS A 154 8.55 4.19 -5.00
C LYS A 154 7.11 4.62 -5.21
N ILE A 155 6.35 4.61 -4.13
CA ILE A 155 5.02 5.25 -4.07
C ILE A 155 5.24 6.72 -3.72
N LEU A 156 4.81 7.62 -4.60
CA LEU A 156 5.01 9.07 -4.38
C LEU A 156 4.03 9.65 -3.37
N GLN A 157 2.85 9.05 -3.24
CA GLN A 157 1.81 9.45 -2.29
C GLN A 157 1.43 8.27 -1.39
N PRO A 158 2.18 8.03 -0.30
CA PRO A 158 1.96 6.88 0.57
C PRO A 158 0.73 7.03 1.49
N HIS A 159 0.16 8.21 1.60
CA HIS A 159 -1.01 8.49 2.43
C HIS A 159 -2.17 9.02 1.58
N LEU A 160 -3.32 8.36 1.68
CA LEU A 160 -4.52 8.72 0.95
C LEU A 160 -5.69 8.86 1.92
N ARG A 161 -6.49 9.92 1.75
CA ARG A 161 -7.76 10.11 2.45
C ARG A 161 -8.90 9.82 1.47
N ILE A 162 -9.73 8.82 1.76
CA ILE A 162 -10.69 8.26 0.83
C ILE A 162 -12.05 8.13 1.51
N SER A 163 -13.10 8.55 0.81
CA SER A 163 -14.48 8.25 1.22
C SER A 163 -14.95 6.93 0.60
N VAL A 164 -15.71 6.18 1.38
CA VAL A 164 -16.31 4.91 0.96
C VAL A 164 -17.74 5.17 0.51
N ASP A 165 -18.09 4.69 -0.68
CA ASP A 165 -19.43 4.80 -1.22
C ASP A 165 -20.23 3.51 -0.93
N PRO A 166 -21.57 3.58 -0.67
CA PRO A 166 -22.36 2.40 -0.35
C PRO A 166 -22.60 1.50 -1.57
N ASN A 167 -22.72 0.20 -1.33
CA ASN A 167 -23.08 -0.82 -2.31
C ASN A 167 -22.18 -0.91 -3.56
N GLN A 168 -20.94 -0.41 -3.47
CA GLN A 168 -19.99 -0.50 -4.57
C GLN A 168 -18.55 -0.67 -4.08
N VAL A 169 -17.69 -1.15 -4.97
CA VAL A 169 -16.24 -1.23 -4.75
C VAL A 169 -15.56 -0.14 -5.55
N LYS A 170 -15.00 0.85 -4.84
CA LYS A 170 -14.20 1.90 -5.44
C LYS A 170 -12.80 1.40 -5.73
N ARG A 171 -12.37 1.47 -6.98
CA ARG A 171 -11.02 1.08 -7.36
C ARG A 171 -10.09 2.27 -7.31
N ILE A 172 -8.97 2.09 -6.63
CA ILE A 172 -7.91 3.07 -6.44
C ILE A 172 -6.65 2.53 -7.11
N TYR A 173 -6.22 3.20 -8.15
CA TYR A 173 -4.95 2.91 -8.77
C TYR A 173 -3.84 3.64 -8.02
N VAL A 174 -2.82 2.90 -7.61
CA VAL A 174 -1.66 3.41 -6.88
C VAL A 174 -0.47 3.44 -7.84
N PRO A 175 -0.04 4.63 -8.29
CA PRO A 175 1.12 4.73 -9.15
C PRO A 175 2.40 4.45 -8.37
N VAL A 176 3.19 3.53 -8.90
CA VAL A 176 4.53 3.18 -8.41
C VAL A 176 5.52 3.59 -9.50
N VAL A 177 6.35 4.58 -9.19
CA VAL A 177 7.29 5.13 -10.16
C VAL A 177 8.65 4.46 -9.99
N PRO A 178 9.24 3.91 -11.06
CA PRO A 178 10.62 3.47 -11.05
C PRO A 178 11.53 4.69 -11.06
N LEU A 179 12.33 4.84 -10.01
CA LEU A 179 13.27 5.94 -9.85
C LEU A 179 14.62 5.56 -10.43
N GLY A 180 15.32 6.54 -10.95
CA GLY A 180 16.68 6.41 -11.41
C GLY A 180 17.71 6.80 -10.37
N GLU A 181 18.93 6.37 -10.63
CA GLU A 181 20.12 6.66 -9.85
C GLU A 181 21.11 7.47 -10.69
N VAL A 182 21.80 8.39 -10.04
CA VAL A 182 22.98 9.04 -10.58
C VAL A 182 24.17 8.70 -9.73
N SER A 183 25.31 8.42 -10.35
CA SER A 183 26.58 8.19 -9.64
C SER A 183 27.76 8.77 -10.39
N GLY A 184 28.81 9.09 -9.66
CA GLY A 184 30.05 9.60 -10.20
C GLY A 184 31.10 9.77 -9.11
N THR A 185 32.25 10.29 -9.49
CA THR A 185 33.37 10.52 -8.56
C THR A 185 33.89 11.95 -8.72
N VAL A 186 34.16 12.60 -7.60
CA VAL A 186 34.84 13.90 -7.56
C VAL A 186 36.31 13.66 -7.35
N TYR A 187 37.12 14.11 -8.30
CA TYR A 187 38.58 13.99 -8.27
C TYR A 187 39.24 15.35 -8.05
N ARG A 188 40.30 15.35 -7.27
CA ARG A 188 41.28 16.41 -7.26
C ARG A 188 42.42 16.06 -8.20
N TYR A 189 42.78 16.98 -9.08
CA TYR A 189 43.99 16.86 -9.90
C TYR A 189 45.20 17.31 -9.13
N ASP A 190 46.15 16.43 -8.89
CA ASP A 190 47.42 16.72 -8.22
C ASP A 190 48.57 16.35 -9.15
N GLN A 191 49.01 17.33 -9.91
CA GLN A 191 50.14 17.36 -10.89
C GLN A 191 50.36 16.09 -11.74
N THR A 192 50.18 14.87 -11.19
CA THR A 192 50.40 13.59 -11.85
C THR A 192 49.25 12.58 -11.71
N GLU A 193 48.43 12.70 -10.68
CA GLU A 193 47.40 11.67 -10.37
C GLU A 193 46.03 12.29 -10.08
N ARG A 194 45.01 11.50 -10.35
CA ARG A 194 43.62 11.81 -9.96
C ARG A 194 43.35 11.16 -8.61
N LEU A 195 43.19 11.98 -7.58
CA LEU A 195 42.83 11.49 -6.25
C LEU A 195 41.38 11.78 -5.97
N GLY A 196 40.65 10.79 -5.46
CA GLY A 196 39.27 10.99 -5.01
C GLY A 196 39.19 12.03 -3.91
N LEU A 197 38.17 12.88 -3.95
CA LEU A 197 37.98 13.96 -2.99
C LEU A 197 36.70 13.76 -2.21
N GLY A 198 36.84 13.33 -0.95
CA GLY A 198 35.73 13.10 -0.04
C GLY A 198 35.20 14.38 0.60
N GLY A 199 33.94 14.32 1.08
CA GLY A 199 33.30 15.41 1.82
C GLY A 199 32.86 16.60 0.98
N ILE A 200 32.82 16.45 -0.36
CA ILE A 200 32.30 17.46 -1.30
C ILE A 200 30.81 17.26 -1.53
N SER A 201 30.05 18.33 -1.42
CA SER A 201 28.60 18.28 -1.68
C SER A 201 28.29 18.51 -3.16
N VAL A 202 27.74 17.48 -3.81
CA VAL A 202 27.23 17.54 -5.18
C VAL A 202 25.74 17.85 -5.14
N ALA A 203 25.33 18.93 -5.78
CA ALA A 203 23.94 19.36 -5.86
C ALA A 203 23.32 18.92 -7.20
N ILE A 204 22.14 18.29 -7.15
CA ILE A 204 21.40 17.78 -8.29
C ILE A 204 20.18 18.65 -8.51
N TYR A 205 20.04 19.18 -9.70
CA TYR A 205 18.94 20.06 -10.10
C TYR A 205 18.12 19.44 -11.22
N ASP A 206 16.82 19.71 -11.22
CA ASP A 206 15.94 19.34 -12.33
C ASP A 206 16.07 20.30 -13.53
N HIS A 207 15.31 20.03 -14.60
CA HIS A 207 15.29 20.85 -15.83
C HIS A 207 14.78 22.28 -15.60
N LYS A 208 14.13 22.56 -14.45
CA LYS A 208 13.68 23.92 -14.05
C LYS A 208 14.66 24.61 -13.10
N SER A 209 15.85 24.04 -12.91
CA SER A 209 16.84 24.51 -11.96
C SER A 209 16.37 24.47 -10.48
N VAL A 210 15.40 23.59 -10.16
CA VAL A 210 15.00 23.36 -8.78
C VAL A 210 15.92 22.30 -8.17
N LEU A 211 16.42 22.57 -6.97
CA LEU A 211 17.26 21.63 -6.23
C LEU A 211 16.45 20.39 -5.84
N VAL A 212 16.89 19.23 -6.30
CA VAL A 212 16.27 17.92 -5.99
C VAL A 212 16.96 17.24 -4.83
N ALA A 213 18.30 17.23 -4.82
CA ALA A 213 19.08 16.60 -3.78
C ALA A 213 20.48 17.24 -3.65
N LYS A 214 21.09 17.09 -2.46
CA LYS A 214 22.51 17.31 -2.22
C LYS A 214 23.10 16.04 -1.63
N VAL A 215 24.22 15.57 -2.17
CA VAL A 215 24.88 14.33 -1.76
C VAL A 215 26.33 14.63 -1.49
N ALA A 216 26.85 14.27 -0.32
CA ALA A 216 28.26 14.36 -0.01
C ALA A 216 29.01 13.17 -0.59
N THR A 217 30.22 13.40 -1.09
CA THR A 217 31.11 12.33 -1.56
C THR A 217 31.66 11.53 -0.40
N GLU A 218 31.87 10.23 -0.62
CA GLU A 218 32.59 9.33 0.28
C GLU A 218 34.12 9.64 0.29
N GLU A 219 34.90 8.96 1.13
CA GLU A 219 36.32 9.21 1.28
C GLU A 219 37.14 9.08 -0.01
N ASP A 220 36.68 8.17 -0.90
CA ASP A 220 37.29 7.94 -2.22
C ASP A 220 36.75 8.87 -3.32
N GLY A 221 35.91 9.86 -2.94
CA GLY A 221 35.29 10.83 -3.84
C GLY A 221 34.00 10.31 -4.51
N PHE A 222 33.59 9.08 -4.28
CA PHE A 222 32.38 8.52 -4.90
C PHE A 222 31.11 9.18 -4.31
N TYR A 223 30.11 9.40 -5.17
CA TYR A 223 28.77 9.79 -4.77
C TYR A 223 27.71 9.04 -5.56
N SER A 224 26.59 8.76 -4.92
CA SER A 224 25.42 8.15 -5.55
C SER A 224 24.14 8.71 -4.94
N TYR A 225 23.11 8.87 -5.78
CA TYR A 225 21.76 9.24 -5.35
C TYR A 225 20.71 8.49 -6.13
N LEU A 226 19.97 7.62 -5.43
CA LEU A 226 18.78 6.94 -5.91
C LEU A 226 17.52 7.71 -5.48
N GLY A 227 16.77 8.24 -6.44
CA GLY A 227 15.56 9.01 -6.12
C GLY A 227 15.08 9.92 -7.24
N LEU A 228 15.70 9.82 -8.41
CA LEU A 228 15.40 10.67 -9.55
C LEU A 228 14.26 10.09 -10.40
N LYS A 229 13.25 10.90 -10.68
CA LYS A 229 12.21 10.54 -11.66
C LYS A 229 12.79 10.57 -13.07
N PRO A 230 12.16 9.88 -14.05
CA PRO A 230 12.54 10.06 -15.45
C PRO A 230 12.54 11.55 -15.86
N GLY A 231 13.64 12.02 -16.46
CA GLY A 231 13.79 13.43 -16.84
C GLY A 231 15.25 13.86 -17.02
N LYS A 232 15.43 15.14 -17.37
CA LYS A 232 16.74 15.77 -17.52
C LYS A 232 17.17 16.41 -16.20
N TYR A 233 18.44 16.25 -15.87
CA TYR A 233 19.04 16.74 -14.62
C TYR A 233 20.41 17.38 -14.89
N THR A 234 20.83 18.17 -13.92
CA THR A 234 22.17 18.77 -13.89
C THR A 234 22.76 18.56 -12.53
N ALA A 235 23.89 17.86 -12.44
CA ALA A 235 24.70 17.80 -11.23
C ALA A 235 25.76 18.89 -11.27
N ARG A 236 25.98 19.58 -10.18
CA ARG A 236 27.02 20.61 -10.05
C ARG A 236 27.54 20.71 -8.60
N ILE A 237 28.76 21.19 -8.49
CA ILE A 237 29.34 21.58 -7.22
C ILE A 237 29.20 23.10 -7.12
N GLU A 238 28.59 23.59 -6.04
CA GLU A 238 28.37 25.04 -5.87
C GLU A 238 29.69 25.76 -5.51
N ASP A 239 29.86 27.00 -5.95
CA ASP A 239 31.10 27.78 -5.72
C ASP A 239 31.46 27.92 -4.24
N ALA A 240 30.47 28.05 -3.36
CA ALA A 240 30.69 28.08 -1.90
C ALA A 240 31.32 26.77 -1.38
N GLU A 241 30.98 25.64 -1.98
CA GLU A 241 31.57 24.35 -1.64
C GLU A 241 33.01 24.22 -2.17
N LEU A 242 33.26 24.71 -3.38
CA LEU A 242 34.59 24.77 -3.97
C LEU A 242 35.52 25.68 -3.16
N ASP A 243 35.03 26.85 -2.71
CA ASP A 243 35.80 27.77 -1.83
C ASP A 243 36.16 27.10 -0.50
N ARG A 244 35.19 26.37 0.11
CA ARG A 244 35.41 25.63 1.36
C ARG A 244 36.50 24.55 1.21
N ALA A 245 36.50 23.89 0.05
CA ALA A 245 37.47 22.84 -0.26
C ALA A 245 38.83 23.36 -0.78
N GLY A 246 39.02 24.66 -0.94
CA GLY A 246 40.22 25.26 -1.51
C GLY A 246 40.43 24.95 -2.99
N MET A 247 39.32 24.76 -3.74
CA MET A 247 39.33 24.44 -5.16
C MET A 247 39.01 25.69 -6.00
N GLU A 248 39.43 25.67 -7.27
CA GLU A 248 39.07 26.70 -8.23
C GLU A 248 37.58 26.69 -8.50
N ARG A 249 36.96 27.88 -8.64
CA ARG A 249 35.52 28.02 -8.99
C ARG A 249 35.26 27.65 -10.46
N GLY A 250 34.00 27.38 -10.77
CA GLY A 250 33.54 27.15 -12.14
C GLY A 250 33.74 25.72 -12.63
N ALA A 251 33.67 24.72 -11.75
CA ALA A 251 33.62 23.33 -12.17
C ALA A 251 32.46 23.12 -13.17
N ALA A 252 32.73 22.47 -14.30
CA ALA A 252 31.73 22.22 -15.34
C ALA A 252 30.58 21.34 -14.80
N PRO A 253 29.32 21.72 -15.02
CA PRO A 253 28.19 20.92 -14.62
C PRO A 253 28.08 19.64 -15.45
N ALA A 254 27.70 18.54 -14.84
CA ALA A 254 27.38 17.28 -15.50
C ALA A 254 25.88 17.27 -15.86
N ILE A 255 25.55 17.19 -17.15
CA ILE A 255 24.18 17.14 -17.64
C ILE A 255 23.87 15.71 -18.04
N PHE A 256 22.81 15.14 -17.46
CA PHE A 256 22.42 13.77 -17.72
C PHE A 256 20.90 13.61 -17.84
N MET A 257 20.47 12.44 -18.26
CA MET A 257 19.05 12.10 -18.39
C MET A 257 18.78 10.74 -17.76
N ILE A 258 17.77 10.68 -16.89
CA ILE A 258 17.19 9.45 -16.40
C ILE A 258 16.07 9.03 -17.37
N LYS A 259 16.24 7.85 -17.96
CA LYS A 259 15.27 7.29 -18.91
C LYS A 259 14.15 6.57 -18.17
N SER A 260 12.99 6.51 -18.80
CA SER A 260 11.86 5.71 -18.34
C SER A 260 12.15 4.22 -18.56
N SER A 261 12.26 3.46 -17.48
CA SER A 261 12.54 2.02 -17.50
C SER A 261 11.78 1.32 -16.39
N LYS A 262 11.42 0.05 -16.58
CA LYS A 262 10.73 -0.75 -15.56
C LYS A 262 11.58 -1.02 -14.31
N GLU A 263 12.89 -1.09 -14.50
CA GLU A 263 13.85 -1.43 -13.43
C GLU A 263 14.49 -0.20 -12.79
N GLY A 264 14.14 0.98 -13.27
CA GLY A 264 14.87 2.21 -13.02
C GLY A 264 15.98 2.41 -14.05
N ASP A 265 16.69 3.54 -13.98
CA ASP A 265 17.78 3.87 -14.88
C ASP A 265 18.99 4.34 -14.06
N LEU A 266 20.20 4.12 -14.59
CA LEU A 266 21.46 4.52 -13.94
C LEU A 266 22.21 5.49 -14.86
N ALA A 267 22.38 6.73 -14.41
CA ALA A 267 23.28 7.70 -15.03
C ALA A 267 24.65 7.66 -14.29
N GLY A 268 25.47 6.66 -14.65
CA GLY A 268 26.81 6.53 -14.12
C GLY A 268 27.83 7.49 -14.73
N HIS A 269 29.03 7.56 -14.12
CA HIS A 269 30.18 8.32 -14.61
C HIS A 269 29.91 9.83 -14.77
N GLN A 270 29.14 10.40 -13.85
CA GLN A 270 28.97 11.86 -13.79
C GLN A 270 30.09 12.45 -12.93
N ASP A 271 31.32 12.43 -13.46
CA ASP A 271 32.54 12.73 -12.72
C ASP A 271 32.87 14.22 -12.76
N PHE A 272 33.50 14.71 -11.68
CA PHE A 272 34.02 16.07 -11.60
C PHE A 272 35.52 16.01 -11.39
N LEU A 273 36.25 16.86 -12.12
CA LEU A 273 37.69 17.06 -11.96
C LEU A 273 37.93 18.46 -11.46
N LEU A 274 38.40 18.58 -10.24
CA LEU A 274 38.67 19.85 -9.55
C LEU A 274 40.15 20.17 -9.55
N GLN A 275 40.51 21.47 -9.68
CA GLN A 275 41.87 21.97 -9.57
C GLN A 275 42.02 22.70 -8.25
N PRO A 276 43.14 22.46 -7.51
CA PRO A 276 43.46 23.26 -6.32
C PRO A 276 43.62 24.72 -6.68
N ARG A 277 43.15 25.61 -5.81
CA ARG A 277 43.36 27.04 -5.94
C ARG A 277 44.83 27.34 -5.78
N LYS A 278 45.41 28.11 -6.72
CA LYS A 278 46.79 28.58 -6.67
C LYS A 278 47.01 29.61 -5.59
#